data_5628c8a4a9c092b9278dbb319e20228c
#
_entry.id   5628c8a4a9c092b9278dbb319e20228c
#
_cell.length_a   1.000
_cell.length_b   1.000
_cell.length_c   1.000
_cell.angle_alpha   90.00
_cell.angle_beta   90.00
_cell.angle_gamma   90.00
#
_symmetry.space_group_name_H-M   'P 1'
#
loop_
_entity.id
_entity.type
_entity.pdbx_description
1 polymer ?
#
loop_
_entity_poly.entity_id
_entity_poly.type
_entity_poly.pdbx_seq_one_letter_code
_entity_poly.pdbx_strand_id
1 'polypeptide(L)'
;MKSRFKTARRLLLFWTLFVGIGAVAGAMGMLIDPTGKAMGMDAMLPYFQKLPLSEVLFQSFTFSGVALLIVNGITNLTAAGLLFAKKKSGVFLGGLFGVTLMLWICIQFYMLPPNFMSTIFFVFGFLQAATGYAAWVFLKQESFSFNEEDYKNVGTNKNRLVVYFSRMGYVRKAAYEEADRTGAEIFEVRSTELTEGTLGFWWCGRYGMHKWAMPIEDELPDFSKYGHVTVCSPIWVFSLAAPMRSFCKAASGKIKEADYIVLHHMKDSFISAADEMDSLLKVKRTAFKSICCRKGKCRTVKKSLKNGILKTSDGDRFIAAKNPKEFNKAVEEFLNE
;
A
#
# COMPACT_ATOMS: atom_id res chain seq x y z
N MET A 1 -11.46 20.94 -8.99
CA MET A 1 -11.79 19.85 -8.03
C MET A 1 -11.07 20.08 -6.70
N LYS A 2 -11.76 19.94 -5.56
CA LYS A 2 -11.05 19.98 -4.26
C LYS A 2 -10.20 18.71 -4.16
N SER A 3 -8.90 18.85 -3.89
CA SER A 3 -7.97 17.72 -3.71
C SER A 3 -8.48 16.79 -2.61
N ARG A 4 -8.70 15.52 -2.94
CA ARG A 4 -9.16 14.46 -2.00
C ARG A 4 -8.21 14.36 -0.80
N PHE A 5 -6.91 14.51 -1.04
CA PHE A 5 -5.90 14.54 0.01
C PHE A 5 -6.11 15.72 0.98
N LYS A 6 -6.39 16.93 0.49
CA LYS A 6 -6.61 18.09 1.37
C LYS A 6 -7.77 17.86 2.33
N THR A 7 -8.87 17.26 1.84
CA THR A 7 -10.04 16.94 2.65
C THR A 7 -9.72 15.87 3.70
N ALA A 8 -9.11 14.75 3.29
CA ALA A 8 -8.74 13.67 4.21
C ALA A 8 -7.72 14.15 5.27
N ARG A 9 -6.75 15.00 4.89
CA ARG A 9 -5.80 15.60 5.84
C ARG A 9 -6.48 16.51 6.87
N ARG A 10 -7.48 17.31 6.47
CA ARG A 10 -8.24 18.15 7.41
C ARG A 10 -9.04 17.32 8.40
N LEU A 11 -9.65 16.25 7.92
CA LEU A 11 -10.40 15.32 8.76
C LEU A 11 -9.48 14.56 9.73
N LEU A 12 -8.31 14.12 9.25
CA LEU A 12 -7.31 13.50 10.11
C LEU A 12 -6.79 14.48 11.19
N LEU A 13 -6.59 15.75 10.82
CA LEU A 13 -6.21 16.80 11.76
C LEU A 13 -7.28 17.01 12.83
N PHE A 14 -8.56 17.01 12.44
CA PHE A 14 -9.67 17.06 13.40
C PHE A 14 -9.58 15.89 14.40
N TRP A 15 -9.44 14.64 13.91
CA TRP A 15 -9.34 13.48 14.79
C TRP A 15 -8.14 13.53 15.74
N THR A 16 -6.95 13.90 15.23
CA THR A 16 -5.74 13.98 16.07
C THR A 16 -5.84 15.06 17.13
N LEU A 17 -6.46 16.21 16.82
CA LEU A 17 -6.72 17.26 17.81
C LEU A 17 -7.78 16.80 18.83
N PHE A 18 -8.89 16.25 18.36
CA PHE A 18 -9.97 15.81 19.22
C PHE A 18 -9.52 14.76 20.24
N VAL A 19 -8.83 13.70 19.77
CA VAL A 19 -8.30 12.65 20.64
C VAL A 19 -7.19 13.19 21.53
N GLY A 20 -6.27 13.98 20.98
CA GLY A 20 -5.13 14.53 21.73
C GLY A 20 -5.56 15.45 22.86
N ILE A 21 -6.45 16.41 22.58
CA ILE A 21 -6.98 17.34 23.60
C ILE A 21 -7.81 16.58 24.63
N GLY A 22 -8.68 15.66 24.19
CA GLY A 22 -9.49 14.84 25.09
C GLY A 22 -8.64 13.97 26.02
N ALA A 23 -7.55 13.37 25.49
CA ALA A 23 -6.62 12.59 26.30
C ALA A 23 -5.84 13.45 27.31
N VAL A 24 -5.44 14.66 26.93
CA VAL A 24 -4.80 15.61 27.87
C VAL A 24 -5.79 16.01 28.98
N ALA A 25 -7.02 16.36 28.61
CA ALA A 25 -8.04 16.74 29.61
C ALA A 25 -8.37 15.57 30.56
N GLY A 26 -8.53 14.35 30.04
CA GLY A 26 -8.75 13.17 30.86
C GLY A 26 -7.56 12.83 31.76
N ALA A 27 -6.35 12.94 31.23
CA ALA A 27 -5.12 12.75 32.01
C ALA A 27 -5.00 13.78 33.16
N MET A 28 -5.25 15.06 32.88
CA MET A 28 -5.24 16.11 33.89
C MET A 28 -6.29 15.85 34.96
N GLY A 29 -7.50 15.42 34.60
CA GLY A 29 -8.51 15.03 35.59
C GLY A 29 -8.04 13.91 36.51
N MET A 30 -7.40 12.87 35.97
CA MET A 30 -6.82 11.76 36.75
C MET A 30 -5.63 12.17 37.61
N LEU A 31 -4.84 13.17 37.21
CA LEU A 31 -3.68 13.65 37.95
C LEU A 31 -4.08 14.63 39.04
N ILE A 32 -5.12 15.45 38.85
CA ILE A 32 -5.65 16.39 39.83
C ILE A 32 -6.40 15.63 40.94
N ASP A 33 -7.23 14.68 40.57
CA ASP A 33 -7.89 13.77 41.53
C ASP A 33 -7.55 12.30 41.22
N PRO A 34 -6.45 11.79 41.82
CA PRO A 34 -6.03 10.40 41.62
C PRO A 34 -7.02 9.36 42.17
N THR A 35 -7.99 9.76 42.97
CA THR A 35 -9.04 8.84 43.45
C THR A 35 -10.11 8.56 42.36
N GLY A 36 -10.20 9.45 41.38
CA GLY A 36 -11.17 9.36 40.28
C GLY A 36 -12.58 9.81 40.65
N LYS A 37 -12.82 10.26 41.86
CA LYS A 37 -14.16 10.68 42.34
C LYS A 37 -14.71 11.87 41.55
N ALA A 38 -13.87 12.88 41.31
CA ALA A 38 -14.25 14.07 40.56
C ALA A 38 -14.71 13.74 39.10
N MET A 39 -14.23 12.63 38.52
CA MET A 39 -14.61 12.15 37.21
C MET A 39 -15.63 11.02 37.24
N GLY A 40 -16.12 10.61 38.41
CA GLY A 40 -17.02 9.46 38.54
C GLY A 40 -16.40 8.12 38.14
N MET A 41 -15.07 7.97 38.26
CA MET A 41 -14.32 6.79 37.87
C MET A 41 -13.86 5.92 39.04
N ASP A 42 -14.13 6.32 40.27
CA ASP A 42 -13.73 5.62 41.51
C ASP A 42 -14.18 4.16 41.53
N ALA A 43 -15.37 3.84 41.03
CA ALA A 43 -15.87 2.47 40.85
C ALA A 43 -15.03 1.58 39.92
N MET A 44 -14.15 2.16 39.10
CA MET A 44 -13.28 1.40 38.17
C MET A 44 -11.97 0.98 38.88
N LEU A 45 -11.52 1.65 39.90
CA LEU A 45 -10.25 1.40 40.57
C LEU A 45 -10.08 -0.05 41.07
N PRO A 46 -11.08 -0.74 41.63
CA PRO A 46 -10.95 -2.13 42.06
C PRO A 46 -10.65 -3.11 40.92
N TYR A 47 -11.01 -2.78 39.68
CA TYR A 47 -10.67 -3.62 38.51
C TYR A 47 -9.18 -3.51 38.13
N PHE A 48 -8.61 -2.30 38.26
CA PHE A 48 -7.17 -2.08 38.05
C PHE A 48 -6.33 -2.78 39.10
N GLN A 49 -6.82 -2.83 40.35
CA GLN A 49 -6.14 -3.50 41.46
C GLN A 49 -6.07 -5.02 41.36
N LYS A 50 -6.75 -5.64 40.37
CA LYS A 50 -6.62 -7.06 40.06
C LYS A 50 -5.48 -7.35 39.08
N LEU A 51 -4.85 -6.32 38.54
CA LEU A 51 -3.78 -6.50 37.53
C LEU A 51 -2.43 -6.84 38.20
N PRO A 52 -1.52 -7.49 37.46
CA PRO A 52 -0.14 -7.64 37.92
C PRO A 52 0.49 -6.27 38.22
N LEU A 53 1.31 -6.20 39.26
CA LEU A 53 1.97 -4.97 39.75
C LEU A 53 0.97 -3.89 40.23
N SER A 54 -0.25 -4.28 40.59
CA SER A 54 -1.27 -3.34 41.06
C SER A 54 -0.86 -2.61 42.30
N GLU A 55 -0.11 -3.25 43.21
CA GLU A 55 0.41 -2.65 44.47
C GLU A 55 1.32 -1.45 44.21
N VAL A 56 1.96 -1.37 43.02
CA VAL A 56 2.87 -0.27 42.68
C VAL A 56 2.22 0.72 41.71
N LEU A 57 1.50 0.22 40.70
CA LEU A 57 1.07 1.05 39.57
C LEU A 57 -0.40 1.48 39.65
N PHE A 58 -1.26 0.70 40.30
CA PHE A 58 -2.71 0.88 40.20
C PHE A 58 -3.39 1.14 41.57
N GLN A 59 -2.67 1.74 42.52
CA GLN A 59 -3.27 2.20 43.77
C GLN A 59 -4.14 3.45 43.59
N SER A 60 -3.92 4.16 42.49
CA SER A 60 -4.65 5.36 42.11
C SER A 60 -4.66 5.48 40.56
N PHE A 61 -5.38 6.47 40.07
CA PHE A 61 -5.39 6.77 38.63
C PHE A 61 -4.14 7.52 38.12
N THR A 62 -3.15 7.81 38.98
CA THR A 62 -1.93 8.55 38.58
C THR A 62 -1.21 7.88 37.40
N PHE A 63 -0.93 6.58 37.50
CA PHE A 63 -0.27 5.84 36.41
C PHE A 63 -1.10 5.87 35.14
N SER A 64 -2.39 5.61 35.22
CA SER A 64 -3.32 5.63 34.08
C SER A 64 -3.37 7.00 33.42
N GLY A 65 -3.37 8.08 34.22
CA GLY A 65 -3.33 9.47 33.74
C GLY A 65 -2.03 9.78 32.97
N VAL A 66 -0.87 9.41 33.56
CA VAL A 66 0.43 9.58 32.87
C VAL A 66 0.49 8.78 31.60
N ALA A 67 0.05 7.52 31.61
CA ALA A 67 0.02 6.66 30.44
C ALA A 67 -0.91 7.23 29.35
N LEU A 68 -2.11 7.70 29.71
CA LEU A 68 -3.04 8.34 28.78
C LEU A 68 -2.44 9.61 28.16
N LEU A 69 -1.79 10.43 28.96
CA LEU A 69 -1.11 11.66 28.50
C LEU A 69 -0.04 11.34 27.45
N ILE A 70 0.81 10.36 27.72
CA ILE A 70 1.93 10.01 26.82
C ILE A 70 1.40 9.31 25.58
N VAL A 71 0.60 8.24 25.74
CA VAL A 71 0.22 7.34 24.64
C VAL A 71 -0.81 7.96 23.71
N ASN A 72 -1.77 8.71 24.22
CA ASN A 72 -2.85 9.28 23.41
C ASN A 72 -2.83 10.82 23.35
N GLY A 73 -2.34 11.51 24.38
CA GLY A 73 -2.27 12.97 24.41
C GLY A 73 -1.12 13.51 23.55
N ILE A 74 0.11 13.35 24.02
CA ILE A 74 1.31 13.91 23.37
C ILE A 74 1.49 13.38 21.96
N THR A 75 1.28 12.09 21.75
CA THR A 75 1.42 11.47 20.42
C THR A 75 0.47 12.09 19.40
N ASN A 76 -0.82 12.20 19.71
CA ASN A 76 -1.81 12.79 18.82
C ASN A 76 -1.56 14.28 18.57
N LEU A 77 -1.21 15.06 19.59
CA LEU A 77 -0.86 16.48 19.43
C LEU A 77 0.41 16.66 18.60
N THR A 78 1.41 15.77 18.74
CA THR A 78 2.59 15.76 17.88
C THR A 78 2.20 15.47 16.42
N ALA A 79 1.33 14.49 16.17
CA ALA A 79 0.82 14.23 14.82
C ALA A 79 0.05 15.43 14.25
N ALA A 80 -0.77 16.11 15.07
CA ALA A 80 -1.46 17.32 14.66
C ALA A 80 -0.48 18.44 14.26
N GLY A 81 0.56 18.68 15.07
CA GLY A 81 1.61 19.65 14.74
C GLY A 81 2.32 19.34 13.41
N LEU A 82 2.64 18.06 13.17
CA LEU A 82 3.21 17.61 11.89
C LEU A 82 2.25 17.78 10.71
N LEU A 83 0.94 17.58 10.92
CA LEU A 83 -0.10 17.81 9.92
C LEU A 83 -0.26 19.30 9.62
N PHE A 84 -0.20 20.19 10.62
CA PHE A 84 -0.16 21.65 10.42
C PHE A 84 1.08 22.05 9.60
N ALA A 85 2.24 21.51 9.93
CA ALA A 85 3.49 21.73 9.21
C ALA A 85 3.53 21.04 7.82
N LYS A 86 2.42 20.45 7.36
CA LYS A 86 2.27 19.76 6.07
C LYS A 86 3.29 18.65 5.83
N LYS A 87 3.85 18.06 6.90
CA LYS A 87 4.83 16.96 6.79
C LYS A 87 4.12 15.63 6.50
N LYS A 88 4.69 14.82 5.58
CA LYS A 88 4.17 13.49 5.21
C LYS A 88 4.12 12.53 6.41
N SER A 89 5.07 12.66 7.34
CA SER A 89 5.10 11.88 8.59
C SER A 89 3.87 12.09 9.46
N GLY A 90 3.29 13.30 9.47
CA GLY A 90 2.06 13.59 10.21
C GLY A 90 0.86 12.77 9.73
N VAL A 91 0.78 12.49 8.43
CA VAL A 91 -0.27 11.64 7.87
C VAL A 91 -0.14 10.19 8.34
N PHE A 92 1.09 9.67 8.30
CA PHE A 92 1.36 8.29 8.76
C PHE A 92 1.12 8.15 10.26
N LEU A 93 1.72 9.03 11.07
CA LEU A 93 1.61 9.00 12.53
C LEU A 93 0.17 9.24 12.99
N GLY A 94 -0.55 10.19 12.38
CA GLY A 94 -1.95 10.43 12.73
C GLY A 94 -2.84 9.21 12.53
N GLY A 95 -2.65 8.45 11.45
CA GLY A 95 -3.35 7.18 11.23
C GLY A 95 -2.91 6.09 12.21
N LEU A 96 -1.61 5.97 12.46
CA LEU A 96 -1.05 5.00 13.41
C LEU A 96 -1.60 5.22 14.82
N PHE A 97 -1.72 6.47 15.28
CA PHE A 97 -2.23 6.77 16.61
C PHE A 97 -3.74 6.51 16.76
N GLY A 98 -4.49 6.44 15.68
CA GLY A 98 -5.84 5.86 15.68
C GLY A 98 -5.83 4.37 16.04
N VAL A 99 -4.86 3.61 15.49
CA VAL A 99 -4.68 2.19 15.83
C VAL A 99 -4.23 2.05 17.30
N THR A 100 -3.31 2.89 17.78
CA THR A 100 -2.90 2.84 19.20
C THR A 100 -4.05 3.13 20.15
N LEU A 101 -4.94 4.06 19.80
CA LEU A 101 -6.16 4.31 20.56
C LEU A 101 -7.07 3.08 20.61
N MET A 102 -7.29 2.43 19.46
CA MET A 102 -8.09 1.18 19.44
C MET A 102 -7.47 0.11 20.34
N LEU A 103 -6.15 -0.10 20.27
CA LEU A 103 -5.44 -1.06 21.13
C LEU A 103 -5.55 -0.70 22.61
N TRP A 104 -5.43 0.58 22.94
CA TRP A 104 -5.66 1.09 24.32
C TRP A 104 -7.06 0.72 24.81
N ILE A 105 -8.08 0.92 23.98
CA ILE A 105 -9.46 0.58 24.35
C ILE A 105 -9.68 -0.94 24.39
N CYS A 106 -9.03 -1.74 23.55
CA CYS A 106 -9.06 -3.20 23.65
C CYS A 106 -8.56 -3.66 25.04
N ILE A 107 -7.47 -3.05 25.53
CA ILE A 107 -6.97 -3.32 26.89
C ILE A 107 -8.04 -2.95 27.93
N GLN A 108 -8.70 -1.80 27.79
CA GLN A 108 -9.79 -1.41 28.69
C GLN A 108 -10.97 -2.41 28.66
N PHE A 109 -11.38 -2.91 27.49
CA PHE A 109 -12.43 -3.93 27.40
C PHE A 109 -12.06 -5.26 28.06
N TYR A 110 -10.78 -5.59 28.12
CA TYR A 110 -10.31 -6.75 28.85
C TYR A 110 -10.33 -6.54 30.37
N MET A 111 -10.01 -5.33 30.82
CA MET A 111 -9.85 -4.98 32.24
C MET A 111 -11.16 -4.57 32.92
N LEU A 112 -12.05 -3.91 32.19
CA LEU A 112 -13.25 -3.26 32.71
C LEU A 112 -14.50 -3.85 32.07
N PRO A 113 -15.65 -3.82 32.76
CA PRO A 113 -16.93 -4.10 32.12
C PRO A 113 -17.13 -3.20 30.90
N PRO A 114 -17.76 -3.72 29.84
CA PRO A 114 -18.11 -2.92 28.66
C PRO A 114 -18.87 -1.66 29.05
N ASN A 115 -18.42 -0.52 28.59
CA ASN A 115 -19.02 0.78 28.89
C ASN A 115 -19.11 1.63 27.61
N PHE A 116 -20.07 2.57 27.64
CA PHE A 116 -20.35 3.43 26.50
C PHE A 116 -19.15 4.28 26.06
N MET A 117 -18.40 4.85 27.02
CA MET A 117 -17.27 5.72 26.71
C MET A 117 -16.16 4.96 25.99
N SER A 118 -15.77 3.79 26.47
CA SER A 118 -14.75 2.96 25.81
C SER A 118 -15.20 2.56 24.40
N THR A 119 -16.48 2.21 24.23
CA THR A 119 -17.04 1.87 22.90
C THR A 119 -16.94 3.04 21.92
N ILE A 120 -17.30 4.25 22.34
CA ILE A 120 -17.19 5.46 21.51
C ILE A 120 -15.74 5.75 21.13
N PHE A 121 -14.82 5.70 22.10
CA PHE A 121 -13.39 5.96 21.81
C PHE A 121 -12.77 4.89 20.90
N PHE A 122 -13.23 3.64 20.99
CA PHE A 122 -12.84 2.63 20.01
C PHE A 122 -13.26 3.01 18.59
N VAL A 123 -14.52 3.47 18.42
CA VAL A 123 -15.02 3.95 17.13
C VAL A 123 -14.24 5.17 16.64
N PHE A 124 -13.90 6.11 17.53
CA PHE A 124 -13.08 7.26 17.15
C PHE A 124 -11.67 6.85 16.70
N GLY A 125 -11.05 5.90 17.38
CA GLY A 125 -9.77 5.31 16.96
C GLY A 125 -9.85 4.68 15.58
N PHE A 126 -10.93 3.95 15.31
CA PHE A 126 -11.18 3.37 13.97
C PHE A 126 -11.36 4.45 12.89
N LEU A 127 -12.17 5.47 13.15
CA LEU A 127 -12.39 6.57 12.21
C LEU A 127 -11.09 7.36 11.94
N GLN A 128 -10.29 7.59 12.97
CA GLN A 128 -8.98 8.23 12.84
C GLN A 128 -8.02 7.37 11.99
N ALA A 129 -7.92 6.07 12.27
CA ALA A 129 -7.07 5.14 11.53
C ALA A 129 -7.50 5.04 10.05
N ALA A 130 -8.80 4.88 9.80
CA ALA A 130 -9.36 4.83 8.44
C ALA A 130 -9.11 6.13 7.67
N THR A 131 -9.30 7.29 8.34
CA THR A 131 -9.02 8.59 7.74
C THR A 131 -7.53 8.77 7.43
N GLY A 132 -6.64 8.33 8.33
CA GLY A 132 -5.19 8.36 8.15
C GLY A 132 -4.76 7.48 6.96
N TYR A 133 -5.31 6.30 6.85
CA TYR A 133 -5.09 5.41 5.71
C TYR A 133 -5.55 6.03 4.39
N ALA A 134 -6.77 6.59 4.35
CA ALA A 134 -7.29 7.27 3.16
C ALA A 134 -6.39 8.47 2.76
N ALA A 135 -6.00 9.30 3.74
CA ALA A 135 -5.10 10.42 3.52
C ALA A 135 -3.73 9.97 2.97
N TRP A 136 -3.19 8.86 3.46
CA TRP A 136 -1.94 8.29 2.98
C TRP A 136 -2.03 7.81 1.52
N VAL A 137 -3.11 7.13 1.16
CA VAL A 137 -3.36 6.70 -0.23
C VAL A 137 -3.48 7.90 -1.15
N PHE A 138 -4.30 8.89 -0.81
CA PHE A 138 -4.48 10.10 -1.62
C PHE A 138 -3.19 10.92 -1.73
N LEU A 139 -2.39 11.00 -0.67
CA LEU A 139 -1.08 11.65 -0.73
C LEU A 139 -0.17 11.00 -1.77
N LYS A 140 -0.15 9.66 -1.82
CA LYS A 140 0.65 8.94 -2.81
C LYS A 140 0.13 9.14 -4.23
N GLN A 141 -1.19 9.14 -4.43
CA GLN A 141 -1.80 9.36 -5.73
C GLN A 141 -1.53 10.78 -6.25
N GLU A 142 -1.74 11.79 -5.41
CA GLU A 142 -1.55 13.20 -5.81
C GLU A 142 -0.07 13.64 -5.87
N SER A 143 0.86 12.92 -5.21
CA SER A 143 2.30 13.20 -5.32
C SER A 143 2.94 12.62 -6.57
N PHE A 144 2.21 11.85 -7.34
CA PHE A 144 2.66 11.30 -8.61
C PHE A 144 2.45 12.37 -9.71
N SER A 145 3.56 12.88 -10.27
CA SER A 145 3.53 13.79 -11.41
C SER A 145 3.76 13.00 -12.70
N PHE A 146 2.86 13.15 -13.64
CA PHE A 146 2.93 12.59 -14.97
C PHE A 146 2.34 13.60 -15.94
N ASN A 147 3.05 13.89 -17.02
CA ASN A 147 2.58 14.72 -18.12
C ASN A 147 2.79 13.96 -19.43
N GLU A 148 1.73 13.74 -20.18
CA GLU A 148 1.78 13.02 -21.45
C GLU A 148 2.56 13.78 -22.52
N GLU A 149 2.54 15.11 -22.49
CA GLU A 149 3.24 15.98 -23.43
C GLU A 149 4.77 15.85 -23.40
N ASP A 150 5.32 15.29 -22.32
CA ASP A 150 6.77 15.03 -22.21
C ASP A 150 7.23 13.90 -23.12
N TYR A 151 6.31 13.06 -23.64
CA TYR A 151 6.58 11.86 -24.45
C TYR A 151 6.23 12.07 -25.93
N LYS A 152 7.08 12.81 -26.65
CA LYS A 152 6.81 13.29 -28.00
C LYS A 152 6.86 12.23 -29.09
N ASN A 153 7.53 11.10 -28.84
CA ASN A 153 7.73 10.05 -29.84
C ASN A 153 6.61 8.99 -29.81
N VAL A 154 5.69 9.06 -28.84
CA VAL A 154 4.56 8.12 -28.73
C VAL A 154 3.68 8.20 -29.97
N GLY A 155 3.34 7.02 -30.54
CA GLY A 155 2.47 6.87 -31.71
C GLY A 155 3.13 7.13 -33.05
N THR A 156 4.44 7.32 -33.13
CA THR A 156 5.16 7.52 -34.40
C THR A 156 5.39 6.20 -35.16
N ASN A 157 5.45 5.08 -34.45
CA ASN A 157 5.60 3.73 -35.03
C ASN A 157 4.29 2.94 -34.93
N LYS A 158 3.52 2.91 -36.02
CA LYS A 158 2.22 2.25 -36.09
C LYS A 158 2.26 0.73 -36.03
N ASN A 159 3.44 0.10 -36.15
CA ASN A 159 3.61 -1.34 -36.06
C ASN A 159 3.81 -1.84 -34.62
N ARG A 160 3.90 -0.94 -33.64
CA ARG A 160 4.11 -1.28 -32.22
C ARG A 160 3.01 -0.72 -31.33
N LEU A 161 2.60 -1.51 -30.35
CA LEU A 161 1.60 -1.13 -29.35
C LEU A 161 2.14 -1.38 -27.95
N VAL A 162 1.96 -0.42 -27.05
CA VAL A 162 2.15 -0.61 -25.60
C VAL A 162 0.77 -0.65 -24.95
N VAL A 163 0.46 -1.76 -24.29
CA VAL A 163 -0.79 -1.96 -23.56
C VAL A 163 -0.50 -1.92 -22.07
N TYR A 164 -1.26 -1.17 -21.30
CA TYR A 164 -1.03 -1.07 -19.86
C TYR A 164 -2.33 -0.93 -19.06
N PHE A 165 -2.25 -1.33 -17.79
CA PHE A 165 -3.20 -0.95 -16.74
C PHE A 165 -2.45 -0.26 -15.60
N SER A 166 -2.95 0.88 -15.12
CA SER A 166 -2.29 1.61 -14.05
C SER A 166 -3.28 2.15 -13.00
N ARG A 167 -3.15 1.67 -11.75
CA ARG A 167 -3.95 2.17 -10.63
C ARG A 167 -3.37 3.45 -10.00
N MET A 168 -2.05 3.55 -9.91
CA MET A 168 -1.33 4.59 -9.15
C MET A 168 -0.47 5.50 -10.04
N GLY A 169 -0.53 5.32 -11.36
CA GLY A 169 0.26 6.08 -12.32
C GLY A 169 1.65 5.52 -12.62
N TYR A 170 2.25 4.68 -11.76
CA TYR A 170 3.60 4.15 -11.98
C TYR A 170 3.71 3.31 -13.26
N VAL A 171 2.74 2.45 -13.53
CA VAL A 171 2.72 1.65 -14.76
C VAL A 171 2.44 2.53 -15.96
N ARG A 172 1.54 3.54 -15.86
CA ARG A 172 1.32 4.52 -16.92
C ARG A 172 2.64 5.19 -17.31
N LYS A 173 3.40 5.71 -16.35
CA LYS A 173 4.69 6.32 -16.60
C LYS A 173 5.65 5.38 -17.33
N ALA A 174 5.80 4.13 -16.86
CA ALA A 174 6.68 3.16 -17.50
C ALA A 174 6.21 2.76 -18.90
N ALA A 175 4.89 2.70 -19.14
CA ALA A 175 4.31 2.43 -20.45
C ALA A 175 4.59 3.58 -21.44
N TYR A 176 4.46 4.83 -20.99
CA TYR A 176 4.79 5.99 -21.83
C TYR A 176 6.31 6.11 -22.09
N GLU A 177 7.16 5.83 -21.09
CA GLU A 177 8.62 5.75 -21.29
C GLU A 177 8.99 4.68 -22.33
N GLU A 178 8.33 3.53 -22.32
CA GLU A 178 8.56 2.46 -23.30
C GLU A 178 7.97 2.81 -24.67
N ALA A 179 6.79 3.42 -24.70
CA ALA A 179 6.16 3.87 -25.94
C ALA A 179 6.98 4.98 -26.62
N ASP A 180 7.48 5.96 -25.85
CA ASP A 180 8.34 7.01 -26.38
C ASP A 180 9.68 6.46 -26.88
N ARG A 181 10.28 5.49 -26.17
CA ARG A 181 11.51 4.83 -26.59
C ARG A 181 11.37 4.06 -27.92
N THR A 182 10.20 3.47 -28.16
CA THR A 182 9.95 2.57 -29.33
C THR A 182 9.11 3.22 -30.42
N GLY A 183 8.58 4.40 -30.17
CA GLY A 183 7.60 5.07 -31.03
C GLY A 183 6.21 4.44 -30.98
N ALA A 184 5.96 3.47 -30.11
CA ALA A 184 4.74 2.67 -30.11
C ALA A 184 3.48 3.52 -29.86
N GLU A 185 2.34 3.08 -30.40
CA GLU A 185 1.03 3.51 -29.95
C GLU A 185 0.77 3.01 -28.52
N ILE A 186 -0.15 3.67 -27.81
CA ILE A 186 -0.44 3.33 -26.42
C ILE A 186 -1.91 3.02 -26.22
N PHE A 187 -2.22 2.00 -25.42
CA PHE A 187 -3.57 1.60 -25.06
C PHE A 187 -3.70 1.34 -23.58
N GLU A 188 -4.62 2.03 -22.91
CA GLU A 188 -4.93 1.84 -21.50
C GLU A 188 -6.08 0.85 -21.33
N VAL A 189 -5.82 -0.28 -20.69
CA VAL A 189 -6.87 -1.21 -20.25
C VAL A 189 -7.62 -0.57 -19.11
N ARG A 190 -8.93 -0.42 -19.24
CA ARG A 190 -9.81 0.11 -18.20
C ARG A 190 -10.67 -0.97 -17.62
N SER A 191 -10.90 -0.94 -16.34
CA SER A 191 -11.82 -1.84 -15.66
C SER A 191 -13.16 -1.17 -15.43
N THR A 192 -14.24 -1.91 -15.59
CA THR A 192 -15.59 -1.47 -15.20
C THR A 192 -15.79 -1.50 -13.68
N GLU A 193 -14.88 -2.15 -12.96
CA GLU A 193 -14.89 -2.25 -11.50
C GLU A 193 -14.18 -1.08 -10.83
N LEU A 194 -14.49 -0.83 -9.55
CA LEU A 194 -13.84 0.20 -8.77
C LEU A 194 -12.38 -0.16 -8.46
N THR A 195 -11.44 0.47 -9.15
CA THR A 195 -10.00 0.24 -8.96
C THR A 195 -9.30 1.36 -8.18
N GLU A 196 -9.94 2.52 -8.03
CA GLU A 196 -9.37 3.69 -7.40
C GLU A 196 -9.71 3.85 -5.92
N GLY A 197 -8.93 4.67 -5.22
CA GLY A 197 -9.17 5.00 -3.82
C GLY A 197 -8.91 3.85 -2.85
N THR A 198 -9.41 4.00 -1.63
CA THR A 198 -9.19 3.05 -0.54
C THR A 198 -9.96 1.75 -0.74
N LEU A 199 -11.25 1.86 -1.11
CA LEU A 199 -12.08 0.69 -1.39
C LEU A 199 -11.58 -0.07 -2.60
N GLY A 200 -11.18 0.63 -3.67
CA GLY A 200 -10.57 0.02 -4.85
C GLY A 200 -9.29 -0.73 -4.52
N PHE A 201 -8.48 -0.29 -3.54
CA PHE A 201 -7.31 -1.05 -3.09
C PHE A 201 -7.68 -2.43 -2.55
N TRP A 202 -8.66 -2.50 -1.65
CA TRP A 202 -9.11 -3.77 -1.07
C TRP A 202 -9.79 -4.66 -2.11
N TRP A 203 -10.57 -4.05 -3.00
CA TRP A 203 -11.25 -4.76 -4.08
C TRP A 203 -10.23 -5.38 -5.06
N CYS A 204 -9.27 -4.62 -5.53
CA CYS A 204 -8.15 -5.10 -6.33
C CYS A 204 -7.34 -6.20 -5.63
N GLY A 205 -7.12 -6.05 -4.31
CA GLY A 205 -6.44 -7.04 -3.48
C GLY A 205 -7.18 -8.38 -3.46
N ARG A 206 -8.51 -8.36 -3.32
CA ARG A 206 -9.35 -9.55 -3.37
C ARG A 206 -9.20 -10.29 -4.70
N TYR A 207 -9.32 -9.59 -5.82
CA TYR A 207 -9.10 -10.19 -7.15
C TYR A 207 -7.70 -10.78 -7.30
N GLY A 208 -6.68 -10.07 -6.80
CA GLY A 208 -5.30 -10.54 -6.85
C GLY A 208 -5.07 -11.81 -6.03
N MET A 209 -5.62 -11.90 -4.81
CA MET A 209 -5.50 -13.08 -3.93
C MET A 209 -6.09 -14.34 -4.57
N HIS A 210 -7.24 -14.20 -5.22
CA HIS A 210 -7.92 -15.32 -5.85
C HIS A 210 -7.48 -15.57 -7.30
N LYS A 211 -6.58 -14.74 -7.83
CA LYS A 211 -6.16 -14.78 -9.25
C LYS A 211 -7.33 -14.71 -10.23
N TRP A 212 -8.40 -14.01 -9.85
CA TRP A 212 -9.54 -13.82 -10.72
C TRP A 212 -9.24 -12.82 -11.84
N ALA A 213 -9.94 -12.97 -12.95
CA ALA A 213 -10.01 -11.96 -14.00
C ALA A 213 -11.02 -10.88 -13.58
N MET A 214 -10.68 -9.60 -13.77
CA MET A 214 -11.56 -8.47 -13.46
C MET A 214 -12.21 -7.96 -14.74
N PRO A 215 -13.52 -7.67 -14.77
CA PRO A 215 -14.16 -7.12 -15.97
C PRO A 215 -13.43 -5.88 -16.49
N ILE A 216 -13.27 -5.80 -17.80
CA ILE A 216 -12.66 -4.68 -18.51
C ILE A 216 -13.64 -4.10 -19.51
N GLU A 217 -13.41 -2.86 -19.95
CA GLU A 217 -14.15 -2.27 -21.07
C GLU A 217 -13.91 -3.09 -22.35
N ASP A 218 -14.95 -3.24 -23.17
CA ASP A 218 -14.98 -4.26 -24.23
C ASP A 218 -14.16 -3.92 -25.47
N GLU A 219 -13.84 -2.65 -25.72
CA GLU A 219 -13.13 -2.23 -26.91
C GLU A 219 -11.62 -2.46 -26.79
N LEU A 220 -11.16 -3.57 -27.33
CA LEU A 220 -9.74 -3.83 -27.51
C LEU A 220 -9.27 -3.39 -28.91
N PRO A 221 -7.99 -2.96 -29.05
CA PRO A 221 -7.45 -2.59 -30.35
C PRO A 221 -7.39 -3.79 -31.30
N ASP A 222 -7.44 -3.50 -32.58
CA ASP A 222 -7.22 -4.51 -33.62
C ASP A 222 -5.73 -4.88 -33.69
N PHE A 223 -5.38 -6.03 -33.08
CA PHE A 223 -4.00 -6.50 -32.97
C PHE A 223 -3.38 -6.89 -34.31
N SER A 224 -4.17 -7.11 -35.37
CA SER A 224 -3.65 -7.46 -36.69
C SER A 224 -2.74 -6.39 -37.29
N LYS A 225 -2.93 -5.12 -36.86
CA LYS A 225 -2.16 -3.93 -37.25
C LYS A 225 -0.76 -3.87 -36.64
N TYR A 226 -0.51 -4.64 -35.60
CA TYR A 226 0.73 -4.54 -34.82
C TYR A 226 1.57 -5.81 -35.00
N GLY A 227 2.83 -5.62 -35.36
CA GLY A 227 3.81 -6.71 -35.39
C GLY A 227 4.31 -7.06 -33.99
N HIS A 228 4.30 -6.08 -33.04
CA HIS A 228 4.84 -6.26 -31.70
C HIS A 228 3.99 -5.52 -30.66
N VAL A 229 3.70 -6.20 -29.53
CA VAL A 229 2.92 -5.66 -28.42
C VAL A 229 3.71 -5.74 -27.12
N THR A 230 3.93 -4.60 -26.45
CA THR A 230 4.51 -4.57 -25.10
C THR A 230 3.39 -4.50 -24.07
N VAL A 231 3.32 -5.45 -23.13
CA VAL A 231 2.31 -5.52 -22.08
C VAL A 231 2.88 -5.07 -20.75
N CYS A 232 2.37 -3.96 -20.22
CA CYS A 232 2.80 -3.38 -18.95
C CYS A 232 1.76 -3.63 -17.84
N SER A 233 2.15 -4.32 -16.76
CA SER A 233 1.26 -4.71 -15.67
C SER A 233 1.79 -4.36 -14.30
N PRO A 234 0.96 -3.90 -13.37
CA PRO A 234 1.31 -3.95 -11.96
C PRO A 234 1.20 -5.37 -11.43
N ILE A 235 1.92 -5.67 -10.35
CA ILE A 235 1.77 -6.91 -9.58
C ILE A 235 0.83 -6.66 -8.40
N TRP A 236 -0.21 -7.46 -8.29
CA TRP A 236 -1.18 -7.45 -7.19
C TRP A 236 -1.12 -8.76 -6.41
N VAL A 237 -0.89 -8.67 -5.10
CA VAL A 237 -0.82 -9.85 -4.22
C VAL A 237 0.02 -10.98 -4.85
N PHE A 238 1.25 -10.64 -5.23
CA PHE A 238 2.26 -11.55 -5.81
C PHE A 238 1.89 -12.17 -7.18
N SER A 239 0.88 -11.67 -7.87
CA SER A 239 0.41 -12.20 -9.15
C SER A 239 0.13 -11.10 -10.19
N LEU A 240 -0.13 -11.49 -11.42
CA LEU A 240 -0.56 -10.60 -12.49
C LEU A 240 -1.82 -9.81 -12.07
N ALA A 241 -1.87 -8.52 -12.37
CA ALA A 241 -3.05 -7.70 -12.06
C ALA A 241 -4.29 -8.21 -12.79
N ALA A 242 -5.41 -8.23 -12.07
CA ALA A 242 -6.66 -8.82 -12.56
C ALA A 242 -7.21 -8.22 -13.87
N PRO A 243 -7.16 -6.90 -14.14
CA PRO A 243 -7.55 -6.34 -15.45
C PRO A 243 -6.62 -6.82 -16.57
N MET A 244 -5.31 -6.93 -16.31
CA MET A 244 -4.36 -7.42 -17.30
C MET A 244 -4.53 -8.92 -17.58
N ARG A 245 -5.00 -9.68 -16.59
CA ARG A 245 -5.39 -11.09 -16.79
C ARG A 245 -6.58 -11.21 -17.74
N SER A 246 -7.58 -10.33 -17.61
CA SER A 246 -8.72 -10.26 -18.53
C SER A 246 -8.28 -9.85 -19.94
N PHE A 247 -7.45 -8.83 -20.03
CA PHE A 247 -6.87 -8.41 -21.30
C PHE A 247 -6.13 -9.56 -21.98
N CYS A 248 -5.24 -10.26 -21.31
CA CYS A 248 -4.49 -11.38 -21.88
C CYS A 248 -5.41 -12.51 -22.37
N LYS A 249 -6.49 -12.81 -21.63
CA LYS A 249 -7.50 -13.79 -22.08
C LYS A 249 -8.21 -13.34 -23.34
N ALA A 250 -8.64 -12.09 -23.42
CA ALA A 250 -9.36 -11.54 -24.57
C ALA A 250 -8.48 -11.36 -25.82
N ALA A 251 -7.17 -11.12 -25.62
CA ALA A 251 -6.16 -11.01 -26.66
C ALA A 251 -5.50 -12.35 -27.05
N SER A 252 -5.94 -13.47 -26.45
CA SER A 252 -5.35 -14.81 -26.68
C SER A 252 -5.29 -15.19 -28.15
N GLY A 253 -4.10 -15.54 -28.64
CA GLY A 253 -3.85 -15.95 -30.04
C GLY A 253 -3.95 -14.82 -31.04
N LYS A 254 -4.14 -13.55 -30.64
CA LYS A 254 -4.26 -12.40 -31.55
C LYS A 254 -2.96 -11.61 -31.70
N ILE A 255 -2.00 -11.79 -30.78
CA ILE A 255 -0.73 -11.06 -30.70
C ILE A 255 0.36 -11.95 -31.36
N LYS A 256 1.17 -11.38 -32.26
CA LYS A 256 2.24 -12.08 -32.96
C LYS A 256 3.51 -12.19 -32.13
N GLU A 257 3.97 -11.06 -31.57
CA GLU A 257 5.15 -10.96 -30.72
C GLU A 257 4.83 -10.12 -29.49
N ALA A 258 5.34 -10.50 -28.32
CA ALA A 258 5.07 -9.82 -27.08
C ALA A 258 6.32 -9.63 -26.22
N ASP A 259 6.43 -8.45 -25.59
CA ASP A 259 7.33 -8.14 -24.48
C ASP A 259 6.53 -7.81 -23.23
N TYR A 260 7.10 -8.07 -22.04
CA TYR A 260 6.41 -7.77 -20.79
C TYR A 260 7.23 -6.87 -19.88
N ILE A 261 6.53 -5.90 -19.28
CA ILE A 261 7.07 -5.01 -18.25
C ILE A 261 6.18 -5.13 -17.02
N VAL A 262 6.71 -5.60 -15.88
CA VAL A 262 5.96 -5.69 -14.65
C VAL A 262 6.51 -4.71 -13.61
N LEU A 263 5.60 -4.04 -12.89
CA LEU A 263 5.92 -3.08 -11.84
C LEU A 263 5.41 -3.56 -10.49
N HIS A 264 6.27 -3.44 -9.46
CA HIS A 264 5.97 -3.92 -8.11
C HIS A 264 6.76 -3.15 -7.04
N HIS A 265 6.53 -3.48 -5.76
CA HIS A 265 7.19 -2.83 -4.61
C HIS A 265 8.16 -3.75 -3.85
N MET A 266 8.30 -5.00 -4.26
CA MET A 266 9.16 -5.99 -3.61
C MET A 266 10.44 -6.24 -4.41
N LYS A 267 11.45 -6.82 -3.77
CA LYS A 267 12.71 -7.22 -4.43
C LYS A 267 12.58 -8.64 -5.01
N ASP A 268 11.59 -8.87 -5.85
CA ASP A 268 11.42 -10.13 -6.59
C ASP A 268 11.27 -9.79 -8.07
N SER A 269 11.66 -10.68 -8.97
CA SER A 269 11.54 -10.48 -10.42
C SER A 269 10.12 -10.67 -10.93
N PHE A 270 9.26 -11.40 -10.20
CA PHE A 270 7.90 -11.75 -10.61
C PHE A 270 7.80 -12.39 -12.00
N ILE A 271 8.78 -13.20 -12.35
CA ILE A 271 8.83 -13.90 -13.65
C ILE A 271 7.60 -14.80 -13.83
N SER A 272 7.03 -15.33 -12.75
CA SER A 272 5.78 -16.11 -12.77
C SER A 272 4.59 -15.35 -13.35
N ALA A 273 4.57 -14.01 -13.23
CA ALA A 273 3.53 -13.21 -13.89
C ALA A 273 3.74 -13.13 -15.41
N ALA A 274 5.00 -13.14 -15.84
CA ALA A 274 5.33 -13.23 -17.28
C ALA A 274 4.99 -14.60 -17.83
N ASP A 275 5.26 -15.69 -17.10
CA ASP A 275 4.88 -17.04 -17.51
C ASP A 275 3.35 -17.20 -17.59
N GLU A 276 2.61 -16.53 -16.68
CA GLU A 276 1.15 -16.47 -16.75
C GLU A 276 0.68 -15.73 -18.02
N MET A 277 1.32 -14.61 -18.37
CA MET A 277 1.01 -13.87 -19.61
C MET A 277 1.31 -14.71 -20.87
N ASP A 278 2.45 -15.40 -20.94
CA ASP A 278 2.75 -16.32 -22.04
C ASP A 278 1.64 -17.35 -22.24
N SER A 279 1.20 -17.97 -21.15
CA SER A 279 0.14 -18.98 -21.18
C SER A 279 -1.21 -18.42 -21.63
N LEU A 280 -1.59 -17.24 -21.15
CA LEU A 280 -2.87 -16.62 -21.47
C LEU A 280 -2.93 -16.06 -22.89
N LEU A 281 -1.86 -15.41 -23.34
CA LEU A 281 -1.74 -14.83 -24.67
C LEU A 281 -1.45 -15.87 -25.75
N LYS A 282 -0.98 -17.07 -25.37
CA LYS A 282 -0.51 -18.13 -26.27
C LYS A 282 0.64 -17.67 -27.17
N VAL A 283 1.49 -16.80 -26.66
CA VAL A 283 2.69 -16.31 -27.32
C VAL A 283 3.86 -16.33 -26.33
N LYS A 284 5.03 -16.79 -26.76
CA LYS A 284 6.24 -16.75 -25.95
C LYS A 284 6.83 -15.34 -26.02
N ARG A 285 7.09 -14.74 -24.86
CA ARG A 285 7.71 -13.41 -24.79
C ARG A 285 9.09 -13.36 -25.45
N THR A 286 9.40 -12.25 -26.08
CA THR A 286 10.73 -11.97 -26.65
C THR A 286 11.62 -11.27 -25.63
N ALA A 287 11.04 -10.45 -24.74
CA ALA A 287 11.76 -9.82 -23.61
C ALA A 287 10.89 -9.69 -22.37
N PHE A 288 11.56 -9.55 -21.21
CA PHE A 288 10.92 -9.34 -19.93
C PHE A 288 11.69 -8.30 -19.10
N LYS A 289 10.96 -7.34 -18.52
CA LYS A 289 11.53 -6.31 -17.65
C LYS A 289 10.72 -6.22 -16.35
N SER A 290 11.40 -6.41 -15.23
CA SER A 290 10.82 -6.29 -13.90
C SER A 290 11.31 -4.98 -13.26
N ILE A 291 10.39 -4.14 -12.77
CA ILE A 291 10.69 -2.83 -12.22
C ILE A 291 10.19 -2.73 -10.78
N CYS A 292 11.12 -2.62 -9.84
CA CYS A 292 10.80 -2.39 -8.44
C CYS A 292 10.71 -0.89 -8.14
N CYS A 293 9.52 -0.40 -7.80
CA CYS A 293 9.26 1.00 -7.46
C CYS A 293 9.09 1.16 -5.94
N ARG A 294 10.12 1.68 -5.24
CA ARG A 294 10.07 1.93 -3.79
C ARG A 294 10.38 3.40 -3.48
N LYS A 295 9.61 4.00 -2.57
CA LYS A 295 9.78 5.39 -2.12
C LYS A 295 9.91 6.41 -3.28
N GLY A 296 9.12 6.22 -4.35
CA GLY A 296 9.13 7.09 -5.52
C GLY A 296 10.32 6.89 -6.49
N LYS A 297 11.20 5.91 -6.22
CA LYS A 297 12.30 5.54 -7.11
C LYS A 297 12.02 4.17 -7.72
N CYS A 298 12.05 4.08 -9.05
CA CYS A 298 11.90 2.83 -9.80
C CYS A 298 13.26 2.36 -10.30
N ARG A 299 13.55 1.07 -10.13
CA ARG A 299 14.78 0.43 -10.57
C ARG A 299 14.46 -0.91 -11.22
N THR A 300 15.07 -1.21 -12.34
CA THR A 300 14.98 -2.53 -12.97
C THR A 300 15.58 -3.58 -12.04
N VAL A 301 14.85 -4.65 -11.79
CA VAL A 301 15.33 -5.82 -11.06
C VAL A 301 15.94 -6.77 -12.09
N LYS A 302 17.25 -6.77 -12.15
CA LYS A 302 17.97 -7.64 -13.10
C LYS A 302 17.98 -9.09 -12.63
N LYS A 303 18.03 -9.29 -11.29
CA LYS A 303 18.19 -10.60 -10.66
C LYS A 303 17.44 -10.64 -9.32
N SER A 304 16.90 -11.78 -8.94
CA SER A 304 16.33 -12.02 -7.60
C SER A 304 16.58 -13.46 -7.16
N LEU A 305 16.64 -13.67 -5.85
CA LEU A 305 16.83 -14.98 -5.24
C LEU A 305 15.59 -15.36 -4.44
N LYS A 306 15.05 -16.56 -4.69
CA LYS A 306 13.94 -17.12 -3.93
C LYS A 306 14.17 -18.62 -3.73
N ASN A 307 14.27 -19.03 -2.45
CA ASN A 307 14.45 -20.45 -2.08
C ASN A 307 15.64 -21.14 -2.76
N GLY A 308 16.81 -20.48 -2.86
CA GLY A 308 18.00 -21.04 -3.48
C GLY A 308 17.99 -21.06 -5.01
N ILE A 309 16.97 -20.49 -5.63
CA ILE A 309 16.84 -20.34 -7.07
C ILE A 309 17.05 -18.88 -7.46
N LEU A 310 18.04 -18.61 -8.29
CA LEU A 310 18.27 -17.30 -8.90
C LEU A 310 17.30 -17.10 -10.05
N LYS A 311 16.40 -16.13 -9.88
CA LYS A 311 15.46 -15.73 -10.91
C LYS A 311 16.01 -14.56 -11.72
N THR A 312 16.21 -14.78 -13.00
CA THR A 312 16.69 -13.76 -13.94
C THR A 312 15.65 -13.54 -15.04
N SER A 313 15.80 -12.48 -15.84
CA SER A 313 15.00 -12.29 -17.06
C SER A 313 15.20 -13.40 -18.11
N ASP A 314 16.32 -14.10 -18.03
CA ASP A 314 16.73 -15.13 -19.00
C ASP A 314 16.40 -16.55 -18.52
N GLY A 315 15.85 -16.70 -17.29
CA GLY A 315 15.45 -17.97 -16.69
C GLY A 315 15.93 -18.16 -15.25
N ASP A 316 15.56 -19.27 -14.65
CA ASP A 316 15.93 -19.62 -13.29
C ASP A 316 17.27 -20.36 -13.26
N ARG A 317 18.21 -19.92 -12.41
CA ARG A 317 19.48 -20.60 -12.14
C ARG A 317 19.49 -21.13 -10.70
N PHE A 318 19.89 -22.38 -10.55
CA PHE A 318 20.02 -23.01 -9.26
C PHE A 318 21.42 -22.77 -8.66
N ILE A 319 21.49 -22.24 -7.43
CA ILE A 319 22.75 -22.13 -6.71
C ILE A 319 22.93 -23.38 -5.83
N ALA A 320 23.86 -24.23 -6.23
CA ALA A 320 24.33 -25.32 -5.39
C ALA A 320 25.41 -24.81 -4.43
N ALA A 321 25.10 -24.69 -3.16
CA ALA A 321 26.06 -24.33 -2.12
C ALA A 321 26.05 -25.35 -0.98
N LYS A 322 27.23 -25.71 -0.48
CA LYS A 322 27.39 -26.74 0.58
C LYS A 322 27.10 -26.18 1.98
N ASN A 323 27.14 -24.87 2.14
CA ASN A 323 26.90 -24.20 3.43
C ASN A 323 26.40 -22.75 3.23
N PRO A 324 25.82 -22.07 4.26
CA PRO A 324 25.30 -20.71 4.16
C PRO A 324 26.34 -19.64 3.75
N LYS A 325 27.62 -19.81 4.09
CA LYS A 325 28.68 -18.83 3.73
C LYS A 325 29.00 -18.91 2.24
N GLU A 326 29.12 -20.11 1.69
CA GLU A 326 29.32 -20.34 0.26
C GLU A 326 28.12 -19.84 -0.56
N PHE A 327 26.93 -20.08 -0.05
CA PHE A 327 25.69 -19.59 -0.64
C PHE A 327 25.66 -18.05 -0.72
N ASN A 328 25.95 -17.36 0.39
CA ASN A 328 25.96 -15.89 0.43
C ASN A 328 27.03 -15.31 -0.50
N LYS A 329 28.22 -15.93 -0.56
CA LYS A 329 29.31 -15.53 -1.47
C LYS A 329 28.88 -15.67 -2.94
N ALA A 330 28.30 -16.80 -3.32
CA ALA A 330 27.79 -17.03 -4.68
C ALA A 330 26.65 -16.06 -5.06
N VAL A 331 25.80 -15.68 -4.08
CA VAL A 331 24.76 -14.65 -4.26
C VAL A 331 25.37 -13.28 -4.48
N GLU A 332 26.37 -12.88 -3.71
CA GLU A 332 27.06 -11.58 -3.87
C GLU A 332 27.78 -11.48 -5.20
N GLU A 333 28.53 -12.52 -5.58
CA GLU A 333 29.21 -12.59 -6.87
C GLU A 333 28.21 -12.46 -8.02
N PHE A 334 27.11 -13.22 -7.96
CA PHE A 334 26.07 -13.16 -8.97
C PHE A 334 25.32 -11.82 -9.05
N LEU A 335 25.12 -11.11 -7.92
CA LEU A 335 24.47 -9.81 -7.91
C LEU A 335 25.37 -8.68 -8.40
N ASN A 336 26.69 -8.91 -8.41
CA ASN A 336 27.71 -7.94 -8.86
C ASN A 336 28.11 -8.12 -10.32
N GLU A 337 27.84 -9.29 -10.94
CA GLU A 337 27.91 -9.51 -12.40
C GLU A 337 26.76 -8.76 -13.12
#